data_8b37fc003ca46f16f5fe21269d7e9012
#
_entry.id   8b37fc003ca46f16f5fe21269d7e9012
#
_cell.length_a   1.000
_cell.length_b   1.000
_cell.length_c   1.000
_cell.angle_alpha   90.00
_cell.angle_beta   90.00
_cell.angle_gamma   90.00
#
_symmetry.space_group_name_H-M   'P 1'
#
loop_
_entity.id
_entity.type
_entity.pdbx_description
1 polymer ?
#
loop_
_entity_poly.entity_id
_entity_poly.type
_entity_poly.pdbx_seq_one_letter_code
_entity_poly.pdbx_strand_id
1 'polypeptide(L)'
;MTPKFGPELDVVISVLQTALTPAFLLVAVGSLLNVLTGRLSRIVDRSRDLQRQHAETEGNAHERVVTELRIIEKRMRVVGSSILFAVLSAITVCIIIALLFLMGLTAFSAAWVAVAVFMLVLALLAACLLQFVREIRLATYAIYVPEDYLELPSLRLKRVCNPRGLK
;
A
#
# COMPACT_ATOMS: atom_id res chain seq x y z
N MET A 1 20.31 -39.67 12.09
CA MET A 1 20.77 -39.61 13.50
C MET A 1 20.51 -38.20 14.01
N THR A 2 19.36 -37.92 14.60
CA THR A 2 19.11 -36.61 15.22
C THR A 2 19.77 -36.63 16.59
N PRO A 3 20.65 -35.68 16.94
CA PRO A 3 21.22 -35.58 18.27
C PRO A 3 20.06 -35.36 19.25
N LYS A 4 19.84 -36.31 20.19
CA LYS A 4 18.93 -36.12 21.32
C LYS A 4 19.58 -35.13 22.29
N PHE A 5 19.33 -33.88 22.09
CA PHE A 5 19.56 -32.84 23.07
C PHE A 5 18.53 -33.03 24.20
N GLY A 6 18.83 -32.59 25.42
CA GLY A 6 17.92 -32.78 26.53
C GLY A 6 16.51 -32.21 26.27
N PRO A 7 15.48 -32.68 26.97
CA PRO A 7 14.07 -32.38 26.68
C PRO A 7 13.75 -30.87 26.63
N GLU A 8 14.53 -30.05 27.33
CA GLU A 8 14.38 -28.59 27.30
C GLU A 8 14.84 -27.99 25.98
N LEU A 9 15.90 -28.52 25.36
CA LEU A 9 16.40 -28.04 24.06
C LEU A 9 15.47 -28.45 22.92
N ASP A 10 14.84 -29.60 22.97
CA ASP A 10 13.88 -30.04 21.97
C ASP A 10 12.64 -29.13 21.95
N VAL A 11 12.17 -28.69 23.13
CA VAL A 11 11.07 -27.71 23.24
C VAL A 11 11.45 -26.38 22.61
N VAL A 12 12.64 -25.85 22.93
CA VAL A 12 13.12 -24.57 22.38
C VAL A 12 13.24 -24.63 20.85
N ILE A 13 13.80 -25.73 20.33
CA ILE A 13 13.92 -25.92 18.87
C ILE A 13 12.55 -25.99 18.20
N SER A 14 11.58 -26.69 18.78
CA SER A 14 10.23 -26.79 18.25
C SER A 14 9.53 -25.43 18.23
N VAL A 15 9.65 -24.63 19.29
CA VAL A 15 9.09 -23.28 19.36
C VAL A 15 9.74 -22.36 18.32
N LEU A 16 11.07 -22.40 18.18
CA LEU A 16 11.77 -21.64 17.17
C LEU A 16 11.32 -21.99 15.74
N GLN A 17 11.18 -23.28 15.42
CA GLN A 17 10.71 -23.73 14.12
C GLN A 17 9.29 -23.24 13.84
N THR A 18 8.41 -23.29 14.84
CA THR A 18 7.03 -22.81 14.69
C THR A 18 6.98 -21.28 14.51
N ALA A 19 7.85 -20.54 15.19
CA ALA A 19 7.94 -19.09 15.10
C ALA A 19 8.53 -18.57 13.78
N LEU A 20 9.24 -19.40 13.03
CA LEU A 20 9.81 -19.01 11.72
C LEU A 20 8.71 -18.63 10.72
N THR A 21 7.59 -19.33 10.69
CA THR A 21 6.48 -19.04 9.77
C THR A 21 5.94 -17.61 9.93
N PRO A 22 5.51 -17.16 11.12
CA PRO A 22 5.11 -15.77 11.28
C PRO A 22 6.26 -14.77 11.12
N ALA A 23 7.52 -15.16 11.40
CA ALA A 23 8.67 -14.29 11.15
C ALA A 23 8.86 -14.01 9.65
N PHE A 24 8.71 -14.99 8.77
CA PHE A 24 8.72 -14.76 7.31
C PHE A 24 7.57 -13.85 6.86
N LEU A 25 6.40 -13.99 7.47
CA LEU A 25 5.26 -13.11 7.18
C LEU A 25 5.59 -11.65 7.55
N LEU A 26 6.31 -11.41 8.65
CA LEU A 26 6.76 -10.08 9.04
C LEU A 26 7.67 -9.44 7.98
N VAL A 27 8.59 -10.21 7.40
CA VAL A 27 9.46 -9.74 6.29
C VAL A 27 8.61 -9.38 5.06
N ALA A 28 7.61 -10.19 4.72
CA ALA A 28 6.71 -9.90 3.61
C ALA A 28 5.90 -8.62 3.85
N VAL A 29 5.39 -8.40 5.07
CA VAL A 29 4.68 -7.16 5.44
C VAL A 29 5.62 -5.96 5.38
N GLY A 30 6.87 -6.09 5.81
CA GLY A 30 7.90 -5.04 5.71
C GLY A 30 8.17 -4.64 4.25
N SER A 31 8.27 -5.61 3.35
CA SER A 31 8.42 -5.36 1.91
C SER A 31 7.21 -4.63 1.32
N LEU A 32 5.99 -5.02 1.72
CA LEU A 32 4.76 -4.35 1.32
C LEU A 32 4.71 -2.90 1.82
N LEU A 33 5.09 -2.65 3.07
CA LEU A 33 5.19 -1.31 3.64
C LEU A 33 6.13 -0.41 2.85
N ASN A 34 7.28 -0.92 2.41
CA ASN A 34 8.23 -0.17 1.58
C ASN A 34 7.60 0.28 0.26
N VAL A 35 6.83 -0.59 -0.40
CA VAL A 35 6.09 -0.25 -1.63
C VAL A 35 5.02 0.81 -1.37
N LEU A 36 4.25 0.67 -0.29
CA LEU A 36 3.17 1.60 0.05
C LEU A 36 3.70 2.99 0.42
N THR A 37 4.78 3.07 1.21
CA THR A 37 5.40 4.34 1.61
C THR A 37 6.04 5.05 0.42
N GLY A 38 6.69 4.32 -0.51
CA GLY A 38 7.21 4.88 -1.74
C GLY A 38 6.11 5.42 -2.67
N ARG A 39 4.92 4.83 -2.68
CA ARG A 39 3.76 5.39 -3.38
C ARG A 39 3.22 6.64 -2.69
N LEU A 40 3.10 6.61 -1.38
CA LEU A 40 2.64 7.77 -0.60
C LEU A 40 3.54 8.98 -0.82
N SER A 41 4.86 8.80 -0.80
CA SER A 41 5.83 9.88 -1.06
C SER A 41 5.54 10.57 -2.40
N ARG A 42 5.38 9.81 -3.49
CA ARG A 42 5.07 10.36 -4.81
C ARG A 42 3.76 11.15 -4.86
N ILE A 43 2.73 10.69 -4.15
CA ILE A 43 1.44 11.38 -4.07
C ILE A 43 1.59 12.69 -3.28
N VAL A 44 2.35 12.67 -2.18
CA VAL A 44 2.64 13.86 -1.36
C VAL A 44 3.44 14.89 -2.15
N ASP A 45 4.47 14.47 -2.90
CA ASP A 45 5.26 15.37 -3.73
C ASP A 45 4.39 16.05 -4.79
N ARG A 46 3.54 15.29 -5.48
CA ARG A 46 2.57 15.87 -6.44
C ARG A 46 1.59 16.84 -5.76
N SER A 47 1.13 16.51 -4.55
CA SER A 47 0.25 17.40 -3.78
C SER A 47 0.93 18.73 -3.46
N ARG A 48 2.21 18.73 -3.09
CA ARG A 48 2.98 19.95 -2.81
C ARG A 48 3.17 20.80 -4.05
N ASP A 49 3.43 20.18 -5.21
CA ASP A 49 3.56 20.90 -6.47
C ASP A 49 2.26 21.60 -6.87
N LEU A 50 1.12 20.91 -6.70
CA LEU A 50 -0.19 21.51 -6.97
C LEU A 50 -0.54 22.63 -5.98
N GLN A 51 -0.15 22.50 -4.71
CA GLN A 51 -0.35 23.58 -3.73
C GLN A 51 0.43 24.84 -4.09
N ARG A 52 1.65 24.72 -4.68
CA ARG A 52 2.40 25.87 -5.20
C ARG A 52 1.69 26.48 -6.40
N GLN A 53 1.23 25.65 -7.35
CA GLN A 53 0.48 26.12 -8.51
C GLN A 53 -0.83 26.80 -8.12
N HIS A 54 -1.51 26.34 -7.09
CA HIS A 54 -2.74 26.94 -6.57
C HIS A 54 -2.53 28.41 -6.16
N ALA A 55 -1.37 28.75 -5.59
CA ALA A 55 -1.05 30.12 -5.18
C ALA A 55 -0.76 31.05 -6.38
N GLU A 56 -0.45 30.50 -7.56
CA GLU A 56 -0.04 31.24 -8.76
C GLU A 56 -1.11 31.29 -9.85
N THR A 57 -2.26 30.58 -9.68
CA THR A 57 -3.29 30.44 -10.71
C THR A 57 -4.59 31.13 -10.34
N GLU A 58 -5.26 31.73 -11.36
CA GLU A 58 -6.57 32.37 -11.24
C GLU A 58 -7.55 31.84 -12.30
N GLY A 59 -8.86 31.99 -12.06
CA GLY A 59 -9.92 31.63 -13.00
C GLY A 59 -10.06 30.12 -13.24
N ASN A 60 -10.28 29.72 -14.47
CA ASN A 60 -10.50 28.31 -14.87
C ASN A 60 -9.32 27.38 -14.58
N ALA A 61 -8.07 27.91 -14.55
CA ALA A 61 -6.89 27.15 -14.18
C ALA A 61 -6.90 26.80 -12.68
N HIS A 62 -7.34 27.71 -11.85
CA HIS A 62 -7.51 27.50 -10.41
C HIS A 62 -8.52 26.39 -10.10
N GLU A 63 -9.68 26.35 -10.77
CA GLU A 63 -10.68 25.30 -10.57
C GLU A 63 -10.15 23.90 -10.93
N ARG A 64 -9.33 23.80 -11.97
CA ARG A 64 -8.66 22.53 -12.34
C ARG A 64 -7.71 22.05 -11.26
N VAL A 65 -6.87 22.94 -10.72
CA VAL A 65 -5.93 22.63 -9.64
C VAL A 65 -6.67 22.18 -8.37
N VAL A 66 -7.78 22.85 -8.00
CA VAL A 66 -8.61 22.47 -6.85
C VAL A 66 -9.23 21.07 -7.05
N THR A 67 -9.69 20.77 -8.25
CA THR A 67 -10.26 19.45 -8.56
C THR A 67 -9.21 18.34 -8.47
N GLU A 68 -8.01 18.57 -8.99
CA GLU A 68 -6.89 17.64 -8.92
C GLU A 68 -6.44 17.42 -7.45
N LEU A 69 -6.38 18.48 -6.64
CA LEU A 69 -6.07 18.39 -5.22
C LEU A 69 -7.06 17.51 -4.45
N ARG A 70 -8.37 17.61 -4.73
CA ARG A 70 -9.39 16.76 -4.11
C ARG A 70 -9.20 15.28 -4.45
N ILE A 71 -8.82 14.97 -5.68
CA ILE A 71 -8.53 13.58 -6.12
C ILE A 71 -7.32 13.05 -5.37
N ILE A 72 -6.25 13.85 -5.28
CA ILE A 72 -5.02 13.49 -4.58
C ILE A 72 -5.26 13.28 -3.09
N GLU A 73 -6.03 14.15 -2.45
CA GLU A 73 -6.41 14.00 -1.03
C GLU A 73 -7.15 12.68 -0.76
N LYS A 74 -8.08 12.31 -1.64
CA LYS A 74 -8.78 11.02 -1.54
C LYS A 74 -7.81 9.84 -1.68
N ARG A 75 -6.86 9.91 -2.62
CA ARG A 75 -5.83 8.89 -2.81
C ARG A 75 -4.91 8.78 -1.61
N MET A 76 -4.44 9.90 -1.03
CA MET A 76 -3.63 9.91 0.19
C MET A 76 -4.33 9.19 1.35
N ARG A 77 -5.63 9.42 1.53
CA ARG A 77 -6.41 8.74 2.59
C ARG A 77 -6.48 7.23 2.37
N VAL A 78 -6.68 6.77 1.14
CA VAL A 78 -6.73 5.33 0.83
C VAL A 78 -5.38 4.66 1.05
N VAL A 79 -4.28 5.27 0.57
CA VAL A 79 -2.92 4.74 0.80
C VAL A 79 -2.55 4.78 2.28
N GLY A 80 -2.88 5.86 2.99
CA GLY A 80 -2.66 5.98 4.44
C GLY A 80 -3.38 4.89 5.23
N SER A 81 -4.63 4.56 4.88
CA SER A 81 -5.36 3.45 5.51
C SER A 81 -4.73 2.08 5.20
N SER A 82 -4.20 1.88 3.98
CA SER A 82 -3.49 0.63 3.64
C SER A 82 -2.23 0.46 4.47
N ILE A 83 -1.46 1.54 4.68
CA ILE A 83 -0.27 1.54 5.53
C ILE A 83 -0.65 1.22 6.98
N LEU A 84 -1.73 1.81 7.49
CA LEU A 84 -2.22 1.54 8.85
C LEU A 84 -2.56 0.05 9.04
N PHE A 85 -3.29 -0.58 8.11
CA PHE A 85 -3.60 -2.01 8.17
C PHE A 85 -2.34 -2.88 8.10
N ALA A 86 -1.34 -2.51 7.29
CA ALA A 86 -0.07 -3.22 7.22
C ALA A 86 0.70 -3.13 8.55
N VAL A 87 0.77 -1.95 9.17
CA VAL A 87 1.42 -1.76 10.48
C VAL A 87 0.69 -2.54 11.57
N LEU A 88 -0.65 -2.50 11.62
CA LEU A 88 -1.43 -3.28 12.57
C LEU A 88 -1.20 -4.78 12.38
N SER A 89 -1.13 -5.25 11.13
CA SER A 89 -0.78 -6.65 10.84
C SER A 89 0.61 -7.00 11.39
N ALA A 90 1.63 -6.15 11.17
CA ALA A 90 2.98 -6.37 11.67
C ALA A 90 3.03 -6.44 13.21
N ILE A 91 2.33 -5.54 13.90
CA ILE A 91 2.23 -5.56 15.37
C ILE A 91 1.58 -6.86 15.84
N THR A 92 0.50 -7.29 15.18
CA THR A 92 -0.20 -8.53 15.53
C THR A 92 0.69 -9.76 15.28
N VAL A 93 1.55 -9.75 14.24
CA VAL A 93 2.56 -10.79 14.02
C VAL A 93 3.58 -10.83 15.17
N CYS A 94 4.03 -9.69 15.65
CA CYS A 94 4.92 -9.66 16.82
C CYS A 94 4.25 -10.24 18.06
N ILE A 95 2.96 -9.95 18.27
CA ILE A 95 2.18 -10.51 19.40
C ILE A 95 2.07 -12.03 19.29
N ILE A 96 1.80 -12.58 18.09
CA ILE A 96 1.69 -14.04 17.95
C ILE A 96 3.03 -14.73 18.18
N ILE A 97 4.16 -14.14 17.72
CA ILE A 97 5.49 -14.68 18.00
C ILE A 97 5.73 -14.73 19.52
N ALA A 98 5.47 -13.61 20.22
CA ALA A 98 5.61 -13.57 21.67
C ALA A 98 4.71 -14.58 22.39
N LEU A 99 3.47 -14.76 21.93
CA LEU A 99 2.53 -15.74 22.45
C LEU A 99 3.02 -17.16 22.26
N LEU A 100 3.60 -17.50 21.10
CA LEU A 100 4.16 -18.84 20.83
C LEU A 100 5.34 -19.16 21.77
N PHE A 101 6.22 -18.18 22.02
CA PHE A 101 7.29 -18.36 23.01
C PHE A 101 6.77 -18.54 24.42
N LEU A 102 5.77 -17.75 24.83
CA LEU A 102 5.14 -17.86 26.15
C LEU A 102 4.49 -19.25 26.34
N MET A 103 3.78 -19.74 25.32
CA MET A 103 3.17 -21.07 25.35
C MET A 103 4.19 -22.22 25.40
N GLY A 104 5.34 -22.03 24.70
CA GLY A 104 6.44 -23.00 24.74
C GLY A 104 7.14 -23.07 26.09
N LEU A 105 7.19 -21.98 26.85
CA LEU A 105 7.84 -21.91 28.17
C LEU A 105 6.90 -22.26 29.33
N THR A 106 5.59 -22.14 29.09
CA THR A 106 4.57 -22.42 30.12
C THR A 106 3.71 -23.61 29.69
N ALA A 107 3.26 -24.43 30.62
CA ALA A 107 2.33 -25.52 30.33
C ALA A 107 0.90 -25.04 29.91
N PHE A 108 0.76 -23.77 29.61
CA PHE A 108 -0.51 -23.14 29.26
C PHE A 108 -0.86 -23.41 27.79
N SER A 109 -1.83 -24.26 27.53
CA SER A 109 -2.29 -24.60 26.19
C SER A 109 -3.43 -23.69 25.77
N ALA A 110 -3.11 -22.56 25.12
CA ALA A 110 -4.09 -21.66 24.52
C ALA A 110 -4.01 -21.71 22.97
N ALA A 111 -3.91 -22.89 22.39
CA ALA A 111 -3.75 -23.09 20.94
C ALA A 111 -4.83 -22.38 20.12
N TRP A 112 -6.09 -22.37 20.60
CA TRP A 112 -7.18 -21.65 19.93
C TRP A 112 -6.94 -20.14 19.88
N VAL A 113 -6.31 -19.53 20.89
CA VAL A 113 -5.95 -18.11 20.89
C VAL A 113 -4.90 -17.84 19.83
N ALA A 114 -3.87 -18.67 19.72
CA ALA A 114 -2.85 -18.53 18.69
C ALA A 114 -3.44 -18.61 17.29
N VAL A 115 -4.36 -19.55 17.04
CA VAL A 115 -5.08 -19.65 15.76
C VAL A 115 -5.94 -18.42 15.51
N ALA A 116 -6.69 -17.93 16.49
CA ALA A 116 -7.53 -16.73 16.34
C ALA A 116 -6.70 -15.49 16.03
N VAL A 117 -5.57 -15.28 16.72
CA VAL A 117 -4.65 -14.17 16.46
C VAL A 117 -4.03 -14.28 15.07
N PHE A 118 -3.66 -15.48 14.63
CA PHE A 118 -3.13 -15.71 13.28
C PHE A 118 -4.18 -15.40 12.20
N MET A 119 -5.42 -15.80 12.39
CA MET A 119 -6.53 -15.45 11.49
C MET A 119 -6.75 -13.94 11.44
N LEU A 120 -6.60 -13.25 12.57
CA LEU A 120 -6.66 -11.77 12.60
C LEU A 120 -5.53 -11.15 11.78
N VAL A 121 -4.29 -11.65 11.85
CA VAL A 121 -3.18 -11.19 11.01
C VAL A 121 -3.55 -11.30 9.53
N LEU A 122 -4.04 -12.47 9.11
CA LEU A 122 -4.43 -12.70 7.71
C LEU A 122 -5.56 -11.77 7.27
N ALA A 123 -6.55 -11.53 8.13
CA ALA A 123 -7.65 -10.61 7.86
C ALA A 123 -7.16 -9.16 7.69
N LEU A 124 -6.26 -8.69 8.57
CA LEU A 124 -5.65 -7.36 8.46
C LEU A 124 -4.82 -7.21 7.19
N LEU A 125 -4.04 -8.23 6.84
CA LEU A 125 -3.25 -8.24 5.61
C LEU A 125 -4.14 -8.24 4.37
N ALA A 126 -5.22 -9.04 4.37
CA ALA A 126 -6.20 -9.03 3.30
C ALA A 126 -6.88 -7.65 3.14
N ALA A 127 -7.25 -7.01 4.25
CA ALA A 127 -7.81 -5.66 4.24
C ALA A 127 -6.81 -4.64 3.67
N CYS A 128 -5.53 -4.72 4.03
CA CYS A 128 -4.46 -3.90 3.46
C CYS A 128 -4.38 -4.07 1.93
N LEU A 129 -4.34 -5.32 1.44
CA LEU A 129 -4.26 -5.61 0.01
C LEU A 129 -5.51 -5.15 -0.76
N LEU A 130 -6.70 -5.31 -0.18
CA LEU A 130 -7.94 -4.81 -0.78
C LEU A 130 -7.95 -3.28 -0.90
N GLN A 131 -7.48 -2.57 0.12
CA GLN A 131 -7.33 -1.11 0.06
C GLN A 131 -6.28 -0.71 -1.00
N PHE A 132 -5.19 -1.44 -1.11
CA PHE A 132 -4.17 -1.22 -2.11
C PHE A 132 -4.70 -1.43 -3.54
N VAL A 133 -5.50 -2.48 -3.79
CA VAL A 133 -6.18 -2.70 -5.08
C VAL A 133 -7.14 -1.54 -5.41
N ARG A 134 -7.87 -1.04 -4.42
CA ARG A 134 -8.74 0.14 -4.61
C ARG A 134 -7.94 1.37 -5.03
N GLU A 135 -6.78 1.61 -4.41
CA GLU A 135 -5.90 2.72 -4.79
C GLU A 135 -5.43 2.58 -6.24
N ILE A 136 -4.96 1.39 -6.65
CA ILE A 136 -4.52 1.14 -8.02
C ILE A 136 -5.64 1.43 -9.02
N ARG A 137 -6.86 0.95 -8.75
CA ARG A 137 -8.01 1.20 -9.61
C ARG A 137 -8.34 2.69 -9.73
N LEU A 138 -8.33 3.43 -8.61
CA LEU A 138 -8.52 4.88 -8.60
C LEU A 138 -7.42 5.59 -9.39
N ALA A 139 -6.16 5.15 -9.27
CA ALA A 139 -5.05 5.71 -10.02
C ALA A 139 -5.19 5.48 -11.53
N THR A 140 -5.56 4.27 -11.94
CA THR A 140 -5.72 3.90 -13.34
C THR A 140 -6.89 4.64 -14.00
N TYR A 141 -7.99 4.85 -13.27
CA TYR A 141 -9.15 5.59 -13.80
C TYR A 141 -8.86 7.09 -13.99
N ALA A 142 -7.96 7.65 -13.17
CA ALA A 142 -7.54 9.06 -13.27
C ALA A 142 -6.55 9.32 -14.43
N ILE A 143 -5.96 8.27 -15.02
CA ILE A 143 -5.01 8.35 -16.15
C ILE A 143 -5.75 8.18 -17.51
N TYR A 144 -7.06 8.28 -17.54
CA TYR A 144 -7.75 8.37 -18.82
C TYR A 144 -7.34 9.69 -19.49
N VAL A 145 -6.37 9.56 -20.40
CA VAL A 145 -5.89 10.70 -21.22
C VAL A 145 -7.10 11.18 -22.02
N PRO A 146 -7.56 12.43 -21.85
CA PRO A 146 -8.61 12.96 -22.69
C PRO A 146 -8.18 12.84 -24.16
N GLU A 147 -9.06 12.39 -25.03
CA GLU A 147 -8.79 12.21 -26.47
C GLU A 147 -8.31 13.50 -27.15
N ASP A 148 -8.58 14.65 -26.55
CA ASP A 148 -8.10 15.96 -27.00
C ASP A 148 -6.57 16.10 -27.05
N TYR A 149 -5.81 15.30 -26.29
CA TYR A 149 -4.35 15.25 -26.33
C TYR A 149 -3.80 14.20 -27.32
N LEU A 150 -4.65 13.34 -27.85
CA LEU A 150 -4.33 12.38 -28.91
C LEU A 150 -4.55 13.02 -30.29
N GLU A 151 -4.14 14.28 -30.48
CA GLU A 151 -4.13 14.91 -31.79
C GLU A 151 -3.28 14.06 -32.74
N LEU A 152 -3.95 13.34 -33.62
CA LEU A 152 -3.29 12.65 -34.73
C LEU A 152 -2.49 13.67 -35.52
N PRO A 153 -1.21 13.40 -35.87
CA PRO A 153 -0.35 14.32 -36.63
C PRO A 153 -0.98 14.82 -37.96
N SER A 154 -1.94 14.04 -38.47
CA SER A 154 -2.69 14.36 -39.69
C SER A 154 -3.60 15.60 -39.63
N LEU A 155 -4.06 15.99 -38.42
CA LEU A 155 -4.91 17.17 -38.26
C LEU A 155 -4.09 18.48 -38.14
N ARG A 156 -2.85 18.40 -37.68
CA ARG A 156 -1.95 19.53 -37.60
C ARG A 156 -1.52 20.02 -39.02
N LEU A 157 -1.34 19.09 -39.97
CA LEU A 157 -0.99 19.40 -41.36
C LEU A 157 -2.13 20.12 -42.12
N LYS A 158 -3.39 19.84 -41.77
CA LYS A 158 -4.55 20.49 -42.41
C LYS A 158 -4.75 21.93 -41.99
N ARG A 159 -4.29 22.36 -40.81
CA ARG A 159 -4.36 23.74 -40.33
C ARG A 159 -3.23 24.63 -40.92
N VAL A 160 -2.08 24.03 -41.22
CA VAL A 160 -0.93 24.77 -41.80
C VAL A 160 -1.04 24.91 -43.31
N CYS A 161 -1.77 24.05 -44.02
CA CYS A 161 -1.92 24.05 -45.45
C CYS A 161 -3.19 24.72 -46.00
N ASN A 162 -3.90 25.55 -45.21
CA ASN A 162 -4.97 26.39 -45.75
C ASN A 162 -4.60 27.90 -45.70
N PRO A 163 -3.80 28.42 -46.69
CA PRO A 163 -3.45 29.85 -46.78
C PRO A 163 -4.46 30.61 -47.65
N ARG A 164 -5.76 30.26 -47.65
CA ARG A 164 -6.75 31.01 -48.43
C ARG A 164 -7.87 31.54 -47.54
N GLY A 165 -7.57 32.67 -46.97
CA GLY A 165 -8.54 33.57 -46.31
C GLY A 165 -8.17 35.01 -46.63
N LEU A 166 -7.76 35.31 -47.89
CA LEU A 166 -7.65 36.66 -48.42
C LEU A 166 -8.60 36.76 -49.61
N LYS A 167 -9.84 37.18 -49.37
CA LYS A 167 -10.62 38.15 -50.13
C LYS A 167 -11.75 38.63 -49.27
#